data_979319e3614c8bce6b0c14783494e1a3
#
_entry.id   979319e3614c8bce6b0c14783494e1a3
#
_cell.length_a   1.000
_cell.length_b   1.000
_cell.length_c   1.000
_cell.angle_alpha   90.00
_cell.angle_beta   90.00
_cell.angle_gamma   90.00
#
_symmetry.space_group_name_H-M   'P 1'
#
loop_
_entity.id
_entity.type
_entity.pdbx_description
1 polymer ?
#
loop_
_entity_poly.entity_id
_entity_poly.type
_entity_poly.pdbx_seq_one_letter_code
_entity_poly.pdbx_strand_id
1 'polypeptide(L)'
;MIGPKEYAEMLQNVNVDEYIPKIDALIVKESRRPSHPWVDIIIDEEIPLAARNVLAKKYKDAGWYYVYHRTSSENGERPGLTRMIFTTESTDPKFRGVNDVYLWRH
;
A
#
# COMPACT_ATOMS: atom_id res chain seq x y z
N MET A 1 -24.11 -19.56 2.58
CA MET A 1 -24.14 -18.11 2.30
C MET A 1 -23.12 -17.40 3.17
N ILE A 2 -22.27 -16.57 2.57
CA ILE A 2 -21.24 -15.86 3.30
C ILE A 2 -21.82 -14.61 3.94
N GLY A 3 -21.73 -14.54 5.27
CA GLY A 3 -22.15 -13.36 6.01
C GLY A 3 -20.97 -12.41 6.30
N PRO A 4 -21.27 -11.23 6.89
CA PRO A 4 -20.22 -10.24 7.17
C PRO A 4 -19.09 -10.77 8.06
N LYS A 5 -19.40 -11.63 9.02
CA LYS A 5 -18.38 -12.19 9.91
C LYS A 5 -17.42 -13.13 9.15
N GLU A 6 -17.99 -14.01 8.32
CA GLU A 6 -17.18 -14.91 7.51
C GLU A 6 -16.32 -14.13 6.53
N TYR A 7 -16.88 -13.10 5.92
CA TYR A 7 -16.16 -12.24 5.01
C TYR A 7 -14.97 -11.56 5.70
N ALA A 8 -15.19 -11.05 6.91
CA ALA A 8 -14.11 -10.43 7.69
C ALA A 8 -13.00 -11.43 8.01
N GLU A 9 -13.36 -12.67 8.36
CA GLU A 9 -12.38 -13.73 8.61
C GLU A 9 -11.58 -14.08 7.34
N MET A 10 -12.26 -14.13 6.19
CA MET A 10 -11.60 -14.36 4.91
C MET A 10 -10.58 -13.28 4.59
N LEU A 11 -10.88 -12.01 4.87
CA LEU A 11 -9.95 -10.92 4.65
C LEU A 11 -8.72 -11.02 5.55
N GLN A 12 -8.89 -11.50 6.79
CA GLN A 12 -7.77 -11.68 7.72
C GLN A 12 -6.86 -12.83 7.33
N ASN A 13 -7.38 -13.80 6.59
CA ASN A 13 -6.64 -15.00 6.19
C ASN A 13 -5.98 -14.87 4.82
N VAL A 14 -6.01 -13.68 4.22
CA VAL A 14 -5.33 -13.44 2.95
C VAL A 14 -3.83 -13.60 3.15
N ASN A 15 -3.22 -14.47 2.36
CA ASN A 15 -1.78 -14.70 2.41
C ASN A 15 -1.07 -13.61 1.60
N VAL A 16 -0.25 -12.82 2.28
CA VAL A 16 0.52 -11.74 1.65
C VAL A 16 2.02 -11.94 1.75
N ASP A 17 2.44 -13.11 2.23
CA ASP A 17 3.86 -13.39 2.49
C ASP A 17 4.72 -13.29 1.23
N GLU A 18 4.15 -13.54 0.06
CA GLU A 18 4.88 -13.41 -1.20
C GLU A 18 5.20 -11.96 -1.57
N TYR A 19 4.41 -11.01 -1.07
CA TYR A 19 4.61 -9.59 -1.38
C TYR A 19 5.63 -8.92 -0.45
N ILE A 20 5.75 -9.41 0.78
CA ILE A 20 6.59 -8.76 1.78
C ILE A 20 8.05 -8.62 1.35
N PRO A 21 8.73 -9.67 0.84
CA PRO A 21 10.10 -9.51 0.36
C PRO A 21 10.25 -8.50 -0.77
N LYS A 22 9.27 -8.44 -1.67
CA LYS A 22 9.28 -7.48 -2.78
C LYS A 22 9.15 -6.06 -2.28
N ILE A 23 8.23 -5.84 -1.35
CA ILE A 23 7.98 -4.52 -0.77
C ILE A 23 9.21 -4.07 0.03
N ASP A 24 9.75 -4.94 0.87
CA ASP A 24 10.92 -4.63 1.68
C ASP A 24 12.12 -4.26 0.80
N ALA A 25 12.33 -4.98 -0.29
CA ALA A 25 13.41 -4.68 -1.23
C ALA A 25 13.24 -3.29 -1.86
N LEU A 26 12.00 -2.92 -2.21
CA LEU A 26 11.70 -1.61 -2.78
C LEU A 26 11.88 -0.49 -1.75
N ILE A 27 11.51 -0.74 -0.49
CA ILE A 27 11.73 0.22 0.60
C ILE A 27 13.24 0.48 0.78
N VAL A 28 14.04 -0.57 0.78
CA VAL A 28 15.50 -0.44 0.90
C VAL A 28 16.06 0.33 -0.29
N LYS A 29 15.61 0.03 -1.49
CA LYS A 29 16.05 0.72 -2.69
C LYS A 29 15.71 2.21 -2.64
N GLU A 30 14.49 2.55 -2.23
CA GLU A 30 14.04 3.94 -2.12
C GLU A 30 14.84 4.69 -1.06
N SER A 31 15.28 4.03 0.01
CA SER A 31 16.03 4.68 1.07
C SER A 31 17.40 5.20 0.61
N ARG A 32 17.92 4.65 -0.49
CA ARG A 32 19.24 5.07 -1.02
C ARG A 32 19.17 6.37 -1.79
N ARG A 33 18.02 6.65 -2.44
CA ARG A 33 17.77 7.88 -3.18
C ARG A 33 16.32 8.30 -3.00
N PRO A 34 15.98 8.82 -1.81
CA PRO A 34 14.60 9.16 -1.53
C PRO A 34 14.14 10.32 -2.41
N SER A 35 12.99 10.13 -3.06
CA SER A 35 12.36 11.17 -3.87
C SER A 35 11.44 12.07 -3.05
N HIS A 36 11.05 11.59 -1.86
CA HIS A 36 10.13 12.30 -0.96
C HIS A 36 10.56 12.09 0.49
N PRO A 37 10.08 12.89 1.44
CA PRO A 37 10.30 12.61 2.87
C PRO A 37 9.70 11.29 3.33
N TRP A 38 8.64 10.82 2.65
CA TRP A 38 8.04 9.51 2.89
C TRP A 38 8.61 8.49 1.92
N VAL A 39 8.33 7.20 2.18
CA VAL A 39 8.74 6.12 1.28
C VAL A 39 7.65 5.89 0.25
N ASP A 40 8.00 6.04 -1.02
CA ASP A 40 7.07 5.94 -2.15
C ASP A 40 7.58 4.85 -3.09
N ILE A 41 6.84 3.75 -3.18
CA ILE A 41 7.23 2.61 -4.01
C ILE A 41 6.15 2.25 -5.02
N ILE A 42 6.58 1.69 -6.13
CA ILE A 42 5.67 1.15 -7.16
C ILE A 42 6.03 -0.31 -7.37
N ILE A 43 5.03 -1.17 -7.22
CA ILE A 43 5.16 -2.61 -7.42
C ILE A 43 4.61 -2.94 -8.80
N ASP A 44 5.38 -3.69 -9.59
CA ASP A 44 5.04 -4.04 -10.97
C ASP A 44 4.05 -5.20 -11.04
N GLU A 45 3.01 -5.11 -10.22
CA GLU A 45 1.87 -6.02 -10.25
C GLU A 45 0.70 -5.37 -9.53
N GLU A 46 -0.51 -5.77 -9.89
CA GLU A 46 -1.72 -5.24 -9.26
C GLU A 46 -2.09 -6.10 -8.06
N ILE A 47 -1.91 -5.55 -6.86
CA ILE A 47 -2.23 -6.24 -5.61
C ILE A 47 -3.70 -5.98 -5.28
N PRO A 48 -4.52 -7.02 -5.09
CA PRO A 48 -5.93 -6.84 -4.74
C PRO A 48 -6.13 -6.05 -3.46
N LEU A 49 -7.24 -5.34 -3.35
CA LEU A 49 -7.54 -4.49 -2.21
C LEU A 49 -7.46 -5.23 -0.87
N ALA A 50 -8.00 -6.46 -0.81
CA ALA A 50 -7.96 -7.25 0.41
C ALA A 50 -6.52 -7.50 0.87
N ALA A 51 -5.63 -7.87 -0.06
CA ALA A 51 -4.22 -8.09 0.24
C ALA A 51 -3.54 -6.79 0.65
N ARG A 52 -3.83 -5.68 -0.02
CA ARG A 52 -3.26 -4.37 0.32
C ARG A 52 -3.65 -3.94 1.73
N ASN A 53 -4.89 -4.18 2.14
CA ASN A 53 -5.34 -3.85 3.49
C ASN A 53 -4.60 -4.66 4.55
N VAL A 54 -4.35 -5.94 4.29
CA VAL A 54 -3.57 -6.79 5.20
C VAL A 54 -2.13 -6.31 5.27
N LEU A 55 -1.52 -5.99 4.12
CA LEU A 55 -0.15 -5.47 4.07
C LEU A 55 -0.04 -4.14 4.81
N ALA A 56 -0.98 -3.22 4.59
CA ALA A 56 -0.97 -1.93 5.27
C ALA A 56 -1.01 -2.11 6.78
N LYS A 57 -1.85 -3.04 7.27
CA LYS A 57 -1.93 -3.32 8.71
C LYS A 57 -0.62 -3.88 9.24
N LYS A 58 -0.01 -4.83 8.52
CA LYS A 58 1.26 -5.43 8.93
C LYS A 58 2.37 -4.40 9.04
N TYR A 59 2.47 -3.50 8.07
CA TYR A 59 3.50 -2.45 8.08
C TYR A 59 3.22 -1.39 9.14
N LYS A 60 1.97 -1.04 9.40
CA LYS A 60 1.63 -0.15 10.51
C LYS A 60 1.98 -0.79 11.86
N ASP A 61 1.72 -2.09 12.01
CA ASP A 61 2.09 -2.84 13.22
C ASP A 61 3.62 -2.89 13.39
N ALA A 62 4.37 -2.82 12.29
CA ALA A 62 5.83 -2.78 12.32
C ALA A 62 6.40 -1.40 12.65
N GLY A 63 5.56 -0.38 12.76
CA GLY A 63 5.99 0.96 13.18
C GLY A 63 5.69 2.10 12.24
N TRP A 64 5.19 1.83 11.04
CA TRP A 64 4.81 2.91 10.13
C TRP A 64 3.57 3.62 10.64
N TYR A 65 3.55 4.94 10.51
CA TYR A 65 2.45 5.77 10.96
C TYR A 65 1.19 5.52 10.14
N TYR A 66 1.33 5.53 8.81
CA TYR A 66 0.25 5.23 7.90
C TYR A 66 0.80 4.63 6.60
N VAL A 67 -0.03 3.83 5.91
CA VAL A 67 0.32 3.25 4.61
C VAL A 67 -0.81 3.58 3.65
N TYR A 68 -0.51 4.41 2.65
CA TYR A 68 -1.41 4.71 1.55
C TYR A 68 -1.16 3.71 0.44
N HIS A 69 -2.21 3.26 -0.23
CA HIS A 69 -2.06 2.33 -1.35
C HIS A 69 -3.15 2.50 -2.38
N ARG A 70 -2.80 2.26 -3.64
CA ARG A 70 -3.74 2.32 -4.75
C ARG A 70 -3.18 1.54 -5.92
N THR A 71 -4.07 1.01 -6.75
CA THR A 71 -3.68 0.38 -8.00
C THR A 71 -3.93 1.32 -9.16
N SER A 72 -3.19 1.13 -10.26
CA SER A 72 -3.36 1.96 -11.44
C SER A 72 -4.75 1.81 -12.07
N SER A 73 -5.35 0.62 -11.99
CA SER A 73 -6.70 0.40 -12.53
C SER A 73 -7.76 1.18 -11.75
N GLU A 74 -7.61 1.35 -10.43
CA GLU A 74 -8.53 2.14 -9.62
C GLU A 74 -8.54 3.61 -10.01
N ASN A 75 -7.46 4.08 -10.60
CA ASN A 75 -7.30 5.47 -11.01
C ASN A 75 -7.61 5.69 -12.49
N GLY A 76 -8.16 4.67 -13.18
CA GLY A 76 -8.46 4.75 -14.61
C GLY A 76 -7.24 4.61 -15.52
N GLU A 77 -6.09 4.30 -14.94
CA GLU A 77 -4.85 4.09 -15.67
C GLU A 77 -4.73 2.66 -16.18
N ARG A 78 -3.66 2.39 -16.93
CA ARG A 78 -3.36 1.03 -17.38
C ARG A 78 -3.18 0.10 -16.18
N PRO A 79 -3.84 -1.08 -16.14
CA PRO A 79 -3.69 -2.00 -15.01
C PRO A 79 -2.27 -2.58 -14.92
N GLY A 80 -1.94 -3.12 -13.76
CA GLY A 80 -0.71 -3.85 -13.54
C GLY A 80 0.26 -3.22 -12.55
N LEU A 81 -0.08 -2.06 -11.95
CA LEU A 81 0.80 -1.39 -11.00
C LEU A 81 0.08 -1.16 -9.66
N THR A 82 0.84 -1.26 -8.58
CA THR A 82 0.36 -0.87 -7.25
C THR A 82 1.35 0.15 -6.68
N ARG A 83 0.85 1.27 -6.21
CA ARG A 83 1.65 2.27 -5.53
C ARG A 83 1.36 2.21 -4.04
N MET A 84 2.41 2.24 -3.22
CA MET A 84 2.29 2.29 -1.77
C MET A 84 3.18 3.40 -1.23
N ILE A 85 2.65 4.16 -0.28
CA ILE A 85 3.37 5.24 0.39
C ILE A 85 3.35 4.97 1.88
N PHE A 86 4.54 4.85 2.46
CA PHE A 86 4.75 4.57 3.88
C PHE A 86 5.22 5.86 4.55
N THR A 87 4.53 6.26 5.61
CA THR A 87 4.83 7.54 6.26
C THR A 87 5.17 7.35 7.73
N THR A 88 5.97 8.29 8.25
CA THR A 88 6.09 8.51 9.69
C THR A 88 5.17 9.66 10.04
N GLU A 89 4.93 9.89 11.34
CA GLU A 89 4.06 11.00 11.78
C GLU A 89 4.54 12.34 11.23
N SER A 90 5.85 12.55 11.23
CA SER A 90 6.45 13.80 10.77
C SER A 90 6.49 13.96 9.25
N THR A 91 6.35 12.85 8.49
CA THR A 91 6.45 12.87 7.03
C THR A 91 5.13 12.56 6.34
N ASP A 92 4.05 12.43 7.09
CA ASP A 92 2.73 12.07 6.54
C ASP A 92 2.21 13.18 5.61
N PRO A 93 2.02 12.87 4.30
CA PRO A 93 1.48 13.85 3.36
C PRO A 93 -0.01 14.11 3.56
N LYS A 94 -0.68 13.36 4.43
CA LYS A 94 -2.09 13.53 4.78
C LYS A 94 -3.02 13.43 3.57
N PHE A 95 -2.81 12.40 2.75
CA PHE A 95 -3.69 12.13 1.62
C PHE A 95 -5.09 11.68 2.05
N ARG A 96 -5.27 11.29 3.32
CA ARG A 96 -6.57 10.85 3.83
C ARG A 96 -7.59 11.97 3.74
N GLY A 97 -8.74 11.68 3.14
CA GLY A 97 -9.78 12.67 2.92
C GLY A 97 -9.50 13.64 1.80
N VAL A 98 -8.36 13.53 1.15
CA VAL A 98 -8.00 14.28 -0.04
C VAL A 98 -8.24 13.37 -1.25
N ASN A 99 -8.39 13.97 -2.42
CA ASN A 99 -8.60 13.23 -3.65
C ASN A 99 -7.44 12.24 -3.89
N ASP A 100 -7.74 10.96 -3.85
CA ASP A 100 -6.75 9.86 -3.99
C ASP A 100 -5.96 9.92 -5.29
N VAL A 101 -6.43 10.67 -6.26
CA VAL A 101 -5.75 10.83 -7.53
C VAL A 101 -4.30 11.34 -7.34
N TYR A 102 -4.01 12.00 -6.24
CA TYR A 102 -2.65 12.46 -5.92
C TYR A 102 -1.63 11.31 -5.83
N LEU A 103 -2.09 10.09 -5.58
CA LEU A 103 -1.18 8.94 -5.57
C LEU A 103 -0.53 8.69 -6.93
N TRP A 104 -1.14 9.19 -8.02
CA TRP A 104 -0.66 8.95 -9.38
C TRP A 104 -0.27 10.23 -10.14
N ARG A 105 -0.40 11.38 -9.50
CA ARG A 105 0.02 12.66 -10.08
C ARG A 105 1.36 13.09 -9.50
N HIS A 106 2.19 13.60 -10.34
CA HIS A 106 3.52 14.08 -9.98
C HIS A 106 3.66 15.56 -10.30
#